data_c2897c3f6cec2125e168f853798ad4c5
#
_entry.id   c2897c3f6cec2125e168f853798ad4c5
#
_cell.length_a   1.000
_cell.length_b   1.000
_cell.length_c   1.000
_cell.angle_alpha   90.00
_cell.angle_beta   90.00
_cell.angle_gamma   90.00
#
_symmetry.space_group_name_H-M   'P 1'
#
loop_
_entity.id
_entity.type
_entity.pdbx_description
1 polymer ?
#
loop_
_entity_poly.entity_id
_entity_poly.type
_entity_poly.pdbx_seq_one_letter_code
_entity_poly.pdbx_strand_id
1 'polypeptide(L)'
;MQELDTLSKYGQSFQSKVLSALLVDGKFLDTISEITTAKFFENDANKWIISEILDYHSEYKKPPTLDVFKSQLSKVDNPILQKTVIEQLRHITTQVGNVDLEYIKDEFTNFCKNQNLKGVILKSVDLLQAGQYDRIKDLVDNAMKVGTETDLGLDYKGDFDERMEDLKRSTVPTNWKPINDLMDGGLGPGELGVIVAPSGVGKTWILTAIGADAVRKGLSVVHYSMELSEHYVGARYDTVFTQIPSTDLKDKKDQVKSKIESLQGKLLNKYFP
;
A
#
# COMPACT_ATOMS: atom_id res chain seq x y z
N MET A 1 31.04 -12.60 0.53
CA MET A 1 29.65 -12.34 1.04
C MET A 1 29.61 -10.86 1.39
N GLN A 2 28.83 -10.05 0.65
CA GLN A 2 28.60 -8.66 1.10
C GLN A 2 27.69 -8.71 2.34
N GLU A 3 28.21 -8.16 3.45
CA GLU A 3 27.44 -8.04 4.69
C GLU A 3 26.28 -7.03 4.52
N LEU A 4 25.21 -7.23 5.28
CA LEU A 4 24.14 -6.26 5.40
C LEU A 4 24.69 -5.00 6.06
N ASP A 5 24.21 -3.82 5.62
CA ASP A 5 24.64 -2.57 6.23
C ASP A 5 24.07 -2.44 7.64
N THR A 6 24.78 -1.73 8.49
CA THR A 6 24.31 -1.40 9.84
C THR A 6 23.81 0.04 9.91
N LEU A 7 23.17 0.40 11.02
CA LEU A 7 22.69 1.77 11.30
C LEU A 7 23.84 2.74 11.67
N SER A 8 25.11 2.35 11.47
CA SER A 8 26.28 3.17 11.78
C SER A 8 26.24 4.57 11.15
N LYS A 9 25.80 4.64 9.90
CA LYS A 9 25.69 5.91 9.16
C LYS A 9 24.73 6.94 9.80
N TYR A 10 23.78 6.48 10.60
CA TYR A 10 22.82 7.36 11.28
C TYR A 10 23.24 7.74 12.70
N GLY A 11 24.26 7.06 13.27
CA GLY A 11 24.79 7.32 14.60
C GLY A 11 23.95 6.75 15.75
N GLN A 12 24.49 6.85 16.97
CA GLN A 12 23.93 6.23 18.18
C GLN A 12 22.59 6.89 18.61
N SER A 13 22.47 8.21 18.42
CA SER A 13 21.24 8.93 18.78
C SER A 13 20.04 8.44 17.95
N PHE A 14 20.23 8.20 16.65
CA PHE A 14 19.20 7.64 15.78
C PHE A 14 18.78 6.24 16.24
N GLN A 15 19.75 5.36 16.54
CA GLN A 15 19.48 4.01 17.02
C GLN A 15 18.66 4.02 18.32
N SER A 16 18.97 4.92 19.25
CA SER A 16 18.19 5.08 20.50
C SER A 16 16.77 5.57 20.25
N LYS A 17 16.57 6.49 19.31
CA LYS A 17 15.25 6.97 18.92
C LYS A 17 14.42 5.87 18.22
N VAL A 18 15.04 5.04 17.38
CA VAL A 18 14.38 3.86 16.78
C VAL A 18 13.88 2.89 17.86
N LEU A 19 14.74 2.54 18.83
CA LEU A 19 14.36 1.67 19.95
C LEU A 19 13.22 2.29 20.79
N SER A 20 13.26 3.62 21.01
CA SER A 20 12.17 4.33 21.67
C SER A 20 10.85 4.24 20.89
N ALA A 21 10.89 4.44 19.57
CA ALA A 21 9.71 4.33 18.70
C ALA A 21 9.08 2.93 18.76
N LEU A 22 9.90 1.87 18.72
CA LEU A 22 9.45 0.48 18.81
C LEU A 22 8.80 0.11 20.14
N LEU A 23 9.20 0.78 21.23
CA LEU A 23 8.62 0.56 22.56
C LEU A 23 7.30 1.29 22.76
N VAL A 24 7.09 2.42 22.08
CA VAL A 24 5.92 3.29 22.26
C VAL A 24 4.83 2.99 21.23
N ASP A 25 5.22 2.65 20.01
CA ASP A 25 4.29 2.45 18.90
C ASP A 25 4.22 0.98 18.49
N GLY A 26 3.17 0.29 18.98
CA GLY A 26 2.92 -1.10 18.63
C GLY A 26 2.60 -1.31 17.15
N LYS A 27 1.88 -0.38 16.49
CA LYS A 27 1.58 -0.46 15.05
C LYS A 27 2.87 -0.40 14.23
N PHE A 28 3.78 0.50 14.61
CA PHE A 28 5.09 0.57 13.96
C PHE A 28 5.92 -0.71 14.16
N LEU A 29 5.91 -1.28 15.38
CA LEU A 29 6.58 -2.55 15.65
C LEU A 29 5.98 -3.70 14.83
N ASP A 30 4.65 -3.78 14.72
CA ASP A 30 3.96 -4.76 13.87
C ASP A 30 4.44 -4.68 12.42
N THR A 31 4.53 -3.46 11.88
CA THR A 31 4.89 -3.21 10.48
C THR A 31 6.31 -3.69 10.13
N ILE A 32 7.27 -3.53 11.07
CA ILE A 32 8.69 -3.75 10.74
C ILE A 32 9.32 -4.97 11.44
N SER A 33 8.59 -5.66 12.32
CA SER A 33 9.13 -6.76 13.11
C SER A 33 9.73 -7.88 12.25
N GLU A 34 9.10 -8.19 11.11
CA GLU A 34 9.53 -9.27 10.21
C GLU A 34 10.83 -8.95 9.43
N ILE A 35 11.15 -7.66 9.25
CA ILE A 35 12.33 -7.22 8.48
C ILE A 35 13.43 -6.61 9.33
N THR A 36 13.20 -6.50 10.63
CA THR A 36 14.17 -5.96 11.58
C THR A 36 15.01 -7.08 12.21
N THR A 37 16.29 -6.86 12.33
CA THR A 37 17.21 -7.80 12.99
C THR A 37 18.17 -7.06 13.91
N ALA A 38 18.65 -7.74 14.96
CA ALA A 38 19.67 -7.21 15.87
C ALA A 38 20.97 -6.82 15.16
N LYS A 39 21.27 -7.43 14.01
CA LYS A 39 22.49 -7.16 13.23
C LYS A 39 22.55 -5.74 12.65
N PHE A 40 21.42 -5.04 12.56
CA PHE A 40 21.37 -3.66 12.10
C PHE A 40 21.94 -2.67 13.11
N PHE A 41 21.98 -3.04 14.39
CA PHE A 41 22.47 -2.20 15.48
C PHE A 41 23.96 -2.44 15.75
N GLU A 42 24.66 -1.41 16.22
CA GLU A 42 26.11 -1.46 16.39
C GLU A 42 26.54 -2.06 17.71
N ASN A 43 26.02 -1.51 18.82
CA ASN A 43 26.47 -1.91 20.15
C ASN A 43 25.68 -3.11 20.69
N ASP A 44 26.31 -3.88 21.57
CA ASP A 44 25.71 -5.10 22.09
C ASP A 44 24.49 -4.85 22.99
N ALA A 45 24.41 -3.69 23.63
CA ALA A 45 23.25 -3.30 24.40
C ALA A 45 22.03 -3.07 23.51
N ASN A 46 22.20 -2.34 22.38
CA ASN A 46 21.13 -2.14 21.41
C ASN A 46 20.73 -3.45 20.73
N LYS A 47 21.69 -4.30 20.39
CA LYS A 47 21.40 -5.64 19.83
C LYS A 47 20.59 -6.50 20.78
N TRP A 48 20.94 -6.48 22.06
CA TRP A 48 20.18 -7.22 23.08
C TRP A 48 18.77 -6.65 23.25
N ILE A 49 18.63 -5.32 23.35
CA ILE A 49 17.32 -4.65 23.53
C ILE A 49 16.39 -4.97 22.34
N ILE A 50 16.87 -4.84 21.09
CA ILE A 50 16.04 -5.13 19.93
C ILE A 50 15.68 -6.63 19.84
N SER A 51 16.59 -7.55 20.20
CA SER A 51 16.25 -8.97 20.25
C SER A 51 15.11 -9.24 21.24
N GLU A 52 15.18 -8.69 22.45
CA GLU A 52 14.13 -8.83 23.45
C GLU A 52 12.78 -8.21 22.99
N ILE A 53 12.83 -7.07 22.28
CA ILE A 53 11.62 -6.46 21.70
C ILE A 53 10.98 -7.41 20.68
N LEU A 54 11.77 -7.94 19.74
CA LEU A 54 11.26 -8.81 18.68
C LEU A 54 10.77 -10.16 19.21
N ASP A 55 11.50 -10.77 20.14
CA ASP A 55 11.14 -12.04 20.76
C ASP A 55 9.85 -11.91 21.56
N TYR A 56 9.73 -10.88 22.39
CA TYR A 56 8.50 -10.60 23.14
C TYR A 56 7.32 -10.31 22.23
N HIS A 57 7.53 -9.49 21.17
CA HIS A 57 6.50 -9.18 20.20
C HIS A 57 6.03 -10.42 19.42
N SER A 58 6.94 -11.34 19.08
CA SER A 58 6.58 -12.58 18.38
C SER A 58 5.59 -13.42 19.18
N GLU A 59 5.71 -13.44 20.50
CA GLU A 59 4.90 -14.23 21.43
C GLU A 59 3.62 -13.50 21.86
N TYR A 60 3.72 -12.22 22.24
CA TYR A 60 2.63 -11.46 22.87
C TYR A 60 1.96 -10.40 21.98
N LYS A 61 2.47 -10.17 20.77
CA LYS A 61 1.94 -9.19 19.80
C LYS A 61 1.81 -7.75 20.35
N LYS A 62 2.75 -7.36 21.22
CA LYS A 62 2.84 -6.03 21.80
C LYS A 62 4.28 -5.75 22.24
N PRO A 63 4.69 -4.47 22.38
CA PRO A 63 6.02 -4.13 22.88
C PRO A 63 6.18 -4.54 24.36
N PRO A 64 7.41 -4.94 24.78
CA PRO A 64 7.70 -5.28 26.15
C PRO A 64 7.71 -4.03 27.05
N THR A 65 7.31 -4.23 28.31
CA THR A 65 7.44 -3.20 29.35
C THR A 65 8.86 -3.19 29.97
N LEU A 66 9.20 -2.13 30.70
CA LEU A 66 10.49 -2.05 31.40
C LEU A 66 10.70 -3.19 32.41
N ASP A 67 9.63 -3.71 33.01
CA ASP A 67 9.71 -4.81 33.96
C ASP A 67 10.03 -6.15 33.28
N VAL A 68 9.61 -6.33 32.03
CA VAL A 68 10.03 -7.48 31.20
C VAL A 68 11.54 -7.43 30.99
N PHE A 69 12.07 -6.27 30.56
CA PHE A 69 13.52 -6.12 30.38
C PHE A 69 14.30 -6.38 31.68
N LYS A 70 13.85 -5.90 32.83
CA LYS A 70 14.49 -6.21 34.11
C LYS A 70 14.52 -7.70 34.42
N SER A 71 13.40 -8.38 34.18
CA SER A 71 13.30 -9.83 34.38
C SER A 71 14.24 -10.62 33.47
N GLN A 72 14.29 -10.27 32.18
CA GLN A 72 15.18 -10.97 31.23
C GLN A 72 16.65 -10.64 31.49
N LEU A 73 16.96 -9.37 31.80
CA LEU A 73 18.32 -8.93 32.08
C LEU A 73 18.94 -9.62 33.32
N SER A 74 18.12 -10.00 34.31
CA SER A 74 18.59 -10.76 35.48
C SER A 74 19.09 -12.18 35.15
N LYS A 75 18.76 -12.70 33.97
CA LYS A 75 19.18 -14.02 33.48
C LYS A 75 20.50 -13.97 32.68
N VAL A 76 21.00 -12.78 32.39
CA VAL A 76 22.22 -12.58 31.60
C VAL A 76 23.44 -12.65 32.49
N ASP A 77 24.35 -13.59 32.29
CA ASP A 77 25.57 -13.78 33.08
C ASP A 77 26.73 -12.80 32.75
N ASN A 78 26.43 -11.63 32.15
CA ASN A 78 27.44 -10.64 31.79
C ASN A 78 27.16 -9.30 32.48
N PRO A 79 27.89 -8.97 33.59
CA PRO A 79 27.66 -7.75 34.35
C PRO A 79 27.92 -6.46 33.55
N ILE A 80 28.84 -6.50 32.60
CA ILE A 80 29.15 -5.33 31.75
C ILE A 80 27.96 -5.05 30.83
N LEU A 81 27.45 -6.09 30.20
CA LEU A 81 26.25 -5.99 29.32
C LEU A 81 25.05 -5.53 30.14
N GLN A 82 24.82 -6.09 31.33
CA GLN A 82 23.73 -5.67 32.22
C GLN A 82 23.78 -4.16 32.49
N LYS A 83 24.95 -3.64 32.84
CA LYS A 83 25.12 -2.23 33.13
C LYS A 83 24.85 -1.36 31.90
N THR A 84 25.42 -1.71 30.76
CA THR A 84 25.24 -0.94 29.51
C THR A 84 23.81 -0.96 29.01
N VAL A 85 23.11 -2.08 29.15
CA VAL A 85 21.67 -2.20 28.79
C VAL A 85 20.82 -1.30 29.71
N ILE A 86 21.06 -1.27 31.01
CA ILE A 86 20.33 -0.39 31.95
C ILE A 86 20.53 1.08 31.59
N GLU A 87 21.77 1.49 31.33
CA GLU A 87 22.09 2.86 30.91
C GLU A 87 21.38 3.23 29.61
N GLN A 88 21.39 2.32 28.63
CA GLN A 88 20.74 2.50 27.33
C GLN A 88 19.21 2.56 27.45
N LEU A 89 18.59 1.70 28.25
CA LEU A 89 17.13 1.75 28.50
C LEU A 89 16.71 3.07 29.15
N ARG A 90 17.49 3.59 30.08
CA ARG A 90 17.24 4.93 30.66
C ARG A 90 17.30 6.03 29.59
N HIS A 91 18.31 5.96 28.72
CA HIS A 91 18.44 6.93 27.62
C HIS A 91 17.27 6.84 26.63
N ILE A 92 16.85 5.63 26.23
CA ILE A 92 15.72 5.39 25.34
C ILE A 92 14.42 5.96 25.92
N THR A 93 14.17 5.75 27.21
CA THR A 93 12.96 6.25 27.87
C THR A 93 12.90 7.79 27.98
N THR A 94 14.03 8.47 27.97
CA THR A 94 14.07 9.94 27.91
C THR A 94 13.80 10.52 26.53
N GLN A 95 13.88 9.72 25.49
CA GLN A 95 13.59 10.14 24.11
C GLN A 95 12.09 10.07 23.75
N VAL A 96 11.26 9.55 24.64
CA VAL A 96 9.80 9.47 24.47
C VAL A 96 9.22 10.90 24.38
N GLY A 97 8.49 11.18 23.31
CA GLY A 97 7.87 12.50 23.08
C GLY A 97 8.66 13.47 22.19
N ASN A 98 9.70 13.01 21.51
CA ASN A 98 10.50 13.84 20.59
C ASN A 98 9.75 14.13 19.27
N VAL A 99 9.88 15.36 18.77
CA VAL A 99 9.17 15.90 17.59
C VAL A 99 9.49 15.17 16.27
N ASP A 100 10.63 14.46 16.22
CA ASP A 100 11.13 13.80 14.99
C ASP A 100 10.70 12.33 14.85
N LEU A 101 9.69 11.87 15.60
CA LEU A 101 9.35 10.44 15.66
C LEU A 101 8.93 9.86 14.30
N GLU A 102 8.12 10.58 13.54
CA GLU A 102 7.67 10.15 12.20
C GLU A 102 8.85 10.04 11.22
N TYR A 103 9.73 11.04 11.20
CA TYR A 103 10.94 10.97 10.38
C TYR A 103 11.82 9.75 10.72
N ILE A 104 11.98 9.44 12.00
CA ILE A 104 12.76 8.28 12.46
C ILE A 104 12.12 6.97 12.00
N LYS A 105 10.79 6.85 12.08
CA LYS A 105 10.04 5.68 11.60
C LYS A 105 10.21 5.49 10.09
N ASP A 106 10.04 6.56 9.31
CA ASP A 106 10.18 6.53 7.86
C ASP A 106 11.59 6.11 7.42
N GLU A 107 12.61 6.75 7.99
CA GLU A 107 14.01 6.44 7.68
C GLU A 107 14.38 5.01 8.07
N PHE A 108 13.93 4.55 9.25
CA PHE A 108 14.20 3.18 9.68
C PHE A 108 13.45 2.15 8.82
N THR A 109 12.20 2.42 8.47
CA THR A 109 11.41 1.58 7.55
C THR A 109 12.10 1.46 6.20
N ASN A 110 12.53 2.58 5.61
CA ASN A 110 13.26 2.60 4.35
C ASN A 110 14.59 1.85 4.44
N PHE A 111 15.31 1.98 5.54
CA PHE A 111 16.53 1.22 5.79
C PHE A 111 16.24 -0.29 5.83
N CYS A 112 15.25 -0.73 6.60
CA CYS A 112 14.88 -2.14 6.71
C CYS A 112 14.41 -2.73 5.37
N LYS A 113 13.59 -2.01 4.61
CA LYS A 113 13.17 -2.40 3.25
C LYS A 113 14.36 -2.60 2.32
N ASN A 114 15.29 -1.65 2.32
CA ASN A 114 16.49 -1.73 1.50
C ASN A 114 17.37 -2.93 1.88
N GLN A 115 17.56 -3.21 3.17
CA GLN A 115 18.34 -4.36 3.62
C GLN A 115 17.65 -5.68 3.29
N ASN A 116 16.33 -5.76 3.44
CA ASN A 116 15.54 -6.94 3.07
C ASN A 116 15.66 -7.22 1.57
N LEU A 117 15.42 -6.20 0.73
CA LEU A 117 15.54 -6.32 -0.72
C LEU A 117 16.96 -6.70 -1.16
N LYS A 118 18.00 -6.09 -0.55
CA LYS A 118 19.42 -6.46 -0.78
C LYS A 118 19.66 -7.93 -0.48
N GLY A 119 19.15 -8.42 0.65
CA GLY A 119 19.25 -9.83 1.04
C GLY A 119 18.55 -10.78 0.05
N VAL A 120 17.38 -10.41 -0.44
CA VAL A 120 16.63 -11.17 -1.45
C VAL A 120 17.36 -11.19 -2.79
N ILE A 121 17.89 -10.06 -3.25
CA ILE A 121 18.66 -9.99 -4.50
C ILE A 121 19.90 -10.89 -4.42
N LEU A 122 20.61 -10.88 -3.29
CA LEU A 122 21.79 -11.75 -3.10
C LEU A 122 21.40 -13.24 -3.15
N LYS A 123 20.30 -13.63 -2.52
CA LYS A 123 19.76 -15.00 -2.60
C LYS A 123 19.27 -15.36 -4.00
N SER A 124 18.79 -14.40 -4.77
CA SER A 124 18.30 -14.61 -6.13
C SER A 124 19.39 -14.98 -7.12
N VAL A 125 20.67 -14.71 -6.82
CA VAL A 125 21.82 -15.10 -7.67
C VAL A 125 21.89 -16.62 -7.80
N ASP A 126 21.75 -17.35 -6.69
CA ASP A 126 21.81 -18.82 -6.70
C ASP A 126 20.58 -19.42 -7.42
N LEU A 127 19.40 -18.81 -7.24
CA LEU A 127 18.18 -19.21 -7.93
C LEU A 127 18.23 -18.94 -9.43
N LEU A 128 18.91 -17.86 -9.85
CA LEU A 128 19.13 -17.52 -11.25
C LEU A 128 20.00 -18.60 -11.94
N GLN A 129 21.06 -19.05 -11.27
CA GLN A 129 21.90 -20.14 -11.77
C GLN A 129 21.15 -21.46 -11.90
N ALA A 130 20.16 -21.66 -11.01
CA ALA A 130 19.29 -22.84 -11.04
C ALA A 130 18.08 -22.71 -11.98
N GLY A 131 17.91 -21.58 -12.71
CA GLY A 131 16.83 -21.34 -13.64
C GLY A 131 15.45 -21.16 -13.00
N GLN A 132 15.38 -20.84 -11.70
CA GLN A 132 14.12 -20.75 -10.93
C GLN A 132 13.54 -19.33 -10.93
N TYR A 133 13.15 -18.85 -12.12
CA TYR A 133 12.70 -17.45 -12.33
C TYR A 133 11.44 -17.08 -11.56
N ASP A 134 10.46 -17.99 -11.48
CA ASP A 134 9.21 -17.73 -10.75
C ASP A 134 9.47 -17.52 -9.26
N ARG A 135 10.38 -18.29 -8.67
CA ARG A 135 10.78 -18.12 -7.27
C ARG A 135 11.47 -16.79 -7.01
N ILE A 136 12.27 -16.32 -7.96
CA ILE A 136 12.92 -14.99 -7.85
C ILE A 136 11.85 -13.92 -7.82
N LYS A 137 10.87 -13.99 -8.75
CA LYS A 137 9.76 -13.05 -8.81
C LYS A 137 9.00 -13.01 -7.48
N ASP A 138 8.59 -14.18 -6.97
CA ASP A 138 7.84 -14.27 -5.71
C ASP A 138 8.63 -13.70 -4.52
N LEU A 139 9.92 -13.96 -4.43
CA LEU A 139 10.79 -13.43 -3.38
C LEU A 139 10.91 -11.90 -3.45
N VAL A 140 11.07 -11.34 -4.65
CA VAL A 140 11.17 -9.89 -4.85
C VAL A 140 9.80 -9.23 -4.56
N ASP A 141 8.70 -9.78 -5.08
CA ASP A 141 7.35 -9.25 -4.84
C ASP A 141 7.01 -9.26 -3.34
N ASN A 142 7.38 -10.32 -2.63
CA ASN A 142 7.18 -10.39 -1.17
C ASN A 142 8.07 -9.38 -0.44
N ALA A 143 9.35 -9.23 -0.82
CA ALA A 143 10.25 -8.27 -0.19
C ALA A 143 9.79 -6.81 -0.38
N MET A 144 9.14 -6.51 -1.49
CA MET A 144 8.58 -5.18 -1.78
C MET A 144 7.33 -4.88 -0.95
N LYS A 145 6.55 -5.90 -0.59
CA LYS A 145 5.34 -5.76 0.23
C LYS A 145 5.63 -5.62 1.72
N VAL A 146 6.72 -6.21 2.20
CA VAL A 146 7.09 -6.17 3.62
C VAL A 146 7.46 -4.74 4.03
N GLY A 147 6.99 -4.31 5.21
CA GLY A 147 7.20 -2.93 5.69
C GLY A 147 6.36 -1.85 4.97
N THR A 148 5.44 -2.23 4.05
CA THR A 148 4.27 -1.40 3.81
C THR A 148 3.33 -1.57 4.99
N GLU A 149 2.70 -0.50 5.43
CA GLU A 149 1.66 -0.60 6.46
C GLU A 149 0.75 -1.77 6.07
N THR A 150 0.77 -2.81 6.87
CA THR A 150 -0.27 -3.83 6.83
C THR A 150 -1.50 -3.07 7.31
N ASP A 151 -2.39 -2.72 6.38
CA ASP A 151 -3.70 -2.21 6.72
C ASP A 151 -4.41 -3.30 7.54
N LEU A 152 -4.27 -3.20 8.86
CA LEU A 152 -4.92 -4.09 9.82
C LEU A 152 -6.41 -3.77 9.95
N GLY A 153 -6.90 -2.82 9.13
CA GLY A 153 -8.23 -2.24 9.26
C GLY A 153 -8.31 -1.23 10.40
N LEU A 154 -9.49 -0.68 10.56
CA LEU A 154 -9.78 0.32 11.59
C LEU A 154 -10.11 -0.35 12.93
N ASP A 155 -9.45 0.07 14.01
CA ASP A 155 -9.91 -0.27 15.36
C ASP A 155 -11.24 0.43 15.61
N TYR A 156 -12.29 -0.35 15.80
CA TYR A 156 -13.67 0.15 15.90
C TYR A 156 -13.85 1.23 16.98
N LYS A 157 -13.10 1.17 18.07
CA LYS A 157 -13.16 2.13 19.17
C LYS A 157 -12.09 3.23 19.06
N GLY A 158 -10.86 2.83 18.70
CA GLY A 158 -9.71 3.74 18.68
C GLY A 158 -9.77 4.74 17.54
N ASP A 159 -10.22 4.30 16.35
CA ASP A 159 -10.24 5.13 15.14
C ASP A 159 -11.65 5.71 14.86
N PHE A 160 -12.39 6.07 15.93
CA PHE A 160 -13.76 6.58 15.80
C PHE A 160 -13.85 7.87 14.98
N ASP A 161 -12.97 8.82 15.23
CA ASP A 161 -13.00 10.14 14.57
C ASP A 161 -12.63 10.00 13.08
N GLU A 162 -11.61 9.21 12.75
CA GLU A 162 -11.20 8.89 11.37
C GLU A 162 -12.36 8.23 10.59
N ARG A 163 -13.03 7.26 11.21
CA ARG A 163 -14.19 6.59 10.62
C ARG A 163 -15.36 7.55 10.37
N MET A 164 -15.56 8.55 11.21
CA MET A 164 -16.62 9.53 11.03
C MET A 164 -16.29 10.57 9.95
N GLU A 165 -15.03 10.89 9.75
CA GLU A 165 -14.60 11.77 8.67
C GLU A 165 -14.75 11.12 7.29
N ASP A 166 -14.50 9.82 7.17
CA ASP A 166 -14.54 9.06 5.92
C ASP A 166 -15.96 8.71 5.44
N LEU A 167 -17.00 9.08 6.19
CA LEU A 167 -18.40 8.92 5.78
C LEU A 167 -18.83 9.80 4.59
N LYS A 168 -17.99 10.71 4.11
CA LYS A 168 -18.25 11.50 2.89
C LYS A 168 -18.07 10.64 1.65
N ARG A 169 -19.18 10.10 1.17
CA ARG A 169 -19.22 9.25 -0.03
C ARG A 169 -18.84 10.06 -1.27
N SER A 170 -17.69 9.76 -1.89
CA SER A 170 -17.32 10.26 -3.21
C SER A 170 -17.91 9.35 -4.28
N THR A 171 -18.86 9.84 -5.07
CA THR A 171 -19.59 9.02 -6.04
C THR A 171 -19.34 9.41 -7.47
N VAL A 172 -19.44 8.44 -8.38
CA VAL A 172 -19.47 8.61 -9.82
C VAL A 172 -20.95 8.56 -10.27
N PRO A 173 -21.54 9.69 -10.61
CA PRO A 173 -22.94 9.71 -11.02
C PRO A 173 -23.12 9.13 -12.43
N THR A 174 -24.28 8.53 -12.66
CA THR A 174 -24.74 8.12 -13.99
C THR A 174 -25.33 9.30 -14.75
N ASN A 175 -25.72 9.09 -16.03
CA ASN A 175 -26.44 10.09 -16.85
C ASN A 175 -27.90 10.30 -16.42
N TRP A 176 -28.40 9.48 -15.49
CA TRP A 176 -29.83 9.47 -15.13
C TRP A 176 -30.05 9.92 -13.71
N LYS A 177 -30.59 11.11 -13.54
CA LYS A 177 -30.88 11.68 -12.23
C LYS A 177 -31.68 10.75 -11.31
N PRO A 178 -32.77 10.07 -11.77
CA PRO A 178 -33.51 9.18 -10.88
C PRO A 178 -32.67 8.00 -10.34
N ILE A 179 -31.73 7.49 -11.12
CA ILE A 179 -30.82 6.43 -10.68
C ILE A 179 -29.84 7.00 -9.64
N ASN A 180 -29.29 8.17 -9.90
CA ASN A 180 -28.38 8.83 -8.94
C ASN A 180 -29.07 9.16 -7.63
N ASP A 181 -30.34 9.60 -7.67
CA ASP A 181 -31.12 9.89 -6.45
C ASP A 181 -31.36 8.62 -5.62
N LEU A 182 -31.58 7.46 -6.27
CA LEU A 182 -31.72 6.16 -5.59
C LEU A 182 -30.39 5.62 -5.02
N MET A 183 -29.28 6.00 -5.62
CA MET A 183 -27.92 5.53 -5.27
C MET A 183 -27.16 6.56 -4.42
N ASP A 184 -27.83 7.56 -3.88
CA ASP A 184 -27.20 8.63 -3.12
C ASP A 184 -25.98 9.26 -3.86
N GLY A 185 -26.22 9.66 -5.11
CA GLY A 185 -25.26 10.36 -5.96
C GLY A 185 -24.57 9.50 -7.04
N GLY A 186 -24.69 8.19 -7.03
CA GLY A 186 -24.08 7.29 -8.00
C GLY A 186 -23.29 6.15 -7.35
N LEU A 187 -22.36 5.53 -8.09
CA LEU A 187 -21.51 4.46 -7.58
C LEU A 187 -20.32 5.04 -6.79
N GLY A 188 -20.11 4.57 -5.59
CA GLY A 188 -18.95 4.87 -4.75
C GLY A 188 -17.78 3.93 -4.99
N PRO A 189 -16.59 4.21 -4.40
CA PRO A 189 -15.44 3.32 -4.45
C PRO A 189 -15.79 1.93 -3.88
N GLY A 190 -15.34 0.87 -4.57
CA GLY A 190 -15.60 -0.51 -4.16
C GLY A 190 -17.01 -1.03 -4.43
N GLU A 191 -17.92 -0.23 -4.96
CA GLU A 191 -19.29 -0.64 -5.27
C GLU A 191 -19.42 -1.25 -6.65
N LEU A 192 -20.34 -2.22 -6.80
CA LEU A 192 -20.66 -2.90 -8.05
C LEU A 192 -22.08 -2.57 -8.50
N GLY A 193 -22.21 -1.95 -9.68
CA GLY A 193 -23.48 -1.79 -10.38
C GLY A 193 -23.68 -2.88 -11.43
N VAL A 194 -24.86 -3.52 -11.44
CA VAL A 194 -25.19 -4.59 -12.41
C VAL A 194 -26.41 -4.20 -13.24
N ILE A 195 -26.24 -4.26 -14.58
CA ILE A 195 -27.34 -4.00 -15.53
C ILE A 195 -27.84 -5.33 -16.08
N VAL A 196 -29.09 -5.65 -15.81
CA VAL A 196 -29.73 -6.88 -16.25
C VAL A 196 -30.85 -6.55 -17.23
N ALA A 197 -30.78 -7.13 -18.44
CA ALA A 197 -31.83 -7.01 -19.45
C ALA A 197 -31.71 -8.16 -20.47
N PRO A 198 -32.79 -8.52 -21.21
CA PRO A 198 -32.75 -9.47 -22.32
C PRO A 198 -31.72 -9.10 -23.41
N SER A 199 -31.40 -10.05 -24.29
CA SER A 199 -30.52 -9.77 -25.42
C SER A 199 -31.13 -8.72 -26.35
N GLY A 200 -30.31 -7.86 -26.94
CA GLY A 200 -30.74 -6.83 -27.91
C GLY A 200 -31.36 -5.56 -27.34
N VAL A 201 -31.60 -5.48 -26.03
CA VAL A 201 -32.28 -4.31 -25.40
C VAL A 201 -31.34 -3.11 -25.16
N GLY A 202 -30.05 -3.27 -25.37
CA GLY A 202 -29.09 -2.14 -25.30
C GLY A 202 -28.21 -2.09 -24.04
N LYS A 203 -28.02 -3.19 -23.31
CA LYS A 203 -27.12 -3.24 -22.12
C LYS A 203 -25.76 -2.58 -22.36
N THR A 204 -25.11 -2.93 -23.46
CA THR A 204 -23.80 -2.39 -23.81
C THR A 204 -23.84 -0.88 -24.08
N TRP A 205 -24.95 -0.37 -24.65
CA TRP A 205 -25.13 1.08 -24.86
C TRP A 205 -25.28 1.84 -23.53
N ILE A 206 -25.97 1.23 -22.55
CA ILE A 206 -26.09 1.82 -21.21
C ILE A 206 -24.70 1.90 -20.55
N LEU A 207 -23.91 0.83 -20.60
CA LEU A 207 -22.53 0.82 -20.09
C LEU A 207 -21.66 1.86 -20.80
N THR A 208 -21.76 1.94 -22.13
CA THR A 208 -21.04 2.95 -22.92
C THR A 208 -21.46 4.37 -22.54
N ALA A 209 -22.75 4.61 -22.32
CA ALA A 209 -23.26 5.93 -21.93
C ALA A 209 -22.74 6.36 -20.55
N ILE A 210 -22.75 5.45 -19.55
CA ILE A 210 -22.20 5.71 -18.21
C ILE A 210 -20.71 6.01 -18.30
N GLY A 211 -19.94 5.16 -19.01
CA GLY A 211 -18.50 5.37 -19.19
C GLY A 211 -18.19 6.69 -19.92
N ALA A 212 -18.95 7.02 -20.95
CA ALA A 212 -18.77 8.28 -21.69
C ALA A 212 -19.05 9.52 -20.81
N ASP A 213 -20.05 9.46 -19.96
CA ASP A 213 -20.33 10.54 -19.00
C ASP A 213 -19.21 10.72 -17.98
N ALA A 214 -18.69 9.62 -17.45
CA ALA A 214 -17.53 9.64 -16.55
C ALA A 214 -16.29 10.26 -17.24
N VAL A 215 -16.01 9.90 -18.49
CA VAL A 215 -14.90 10.50 -19.27
C VAL A 215 -15.12 12.00 -19.49
N ARG A 216 -16.35 12.43 -19.81
CA ARG A 216 -16.67 13.87 -19.94
C ARG A 216 -16.42 14.65 -18.65
N LYS A 217 -16.60 14.01 -17.50
CA LYS A 217 -16.33 14.57 -16.16
C LYS A 217 -14.87 14.51 -15.75
N GLY A 218 -13.96 14.09 -16.64
CA GLY A 218 -12.52 14.04 -16.39
C GLY A 218 -12.03 12.75 -15.73
N LEU A 219 -12.90 11.75 -15.53
CA LEU A 219 -12.54 10.49 -14.89
C LEU A 219 -11.86 9.53 -15.87
N SER A 220 -11.05 8.61 -15.34
CA SER A 220 -10.46 7.52 -16.12
C SER A 220 -11.36 6.30 -16.12
N VAL A 221 -11.68 5.77 -17.30
CA VAL A 221 -12.57 4.63 -17.51
C VAL A 221 -11.82 3.51 -18.20
N VAL A 222 -11.99 2.28 -17.71
CA VAL A 222 -11.55 1.06 -18.39
C VAL A 222 -12.80 0.26 -18.76
N HIS A 223 -12.99 -0.02 -20.06
CA HIS A 223 -14.11 -0.82 -20.54
C HIS A 223 -13.59 -2.18 -21.00
N TYR A 224 -13.94 -3.21 -20.27
CA TYR A 224 -13.67 -4.60 -20.66
C TYR A 224 -14.86 -5.18 -21.42
N SER A 225 -14.59 -5.85 -22.54
CA SER A 225 -15.62 -6.54 -23.33
C SER A 225 -15.19 -7.98 -23.61
N MET A 226 -16.11 -8.93 -23.44
CA MET A 226 -15.94 -10.33 -23.83
C MET A 226 -16.73 -10.67 -25.11
N GLU A 227 -17.49 -9.71 -25.66
CA GLU A 227 -18.35 -9.90 -26.83
C GLU A 227 -17.88 -9.10 -28.05
N LEU A 228 -17.42 -7.86 -27.83
CA LEU A 228 -17.08 -6.91 -28.89
C LEU A 228 -15.60 -6.54 -28.84
N SER A 229 -14.96 -6.45 -30.01
CA SER A 229 -13.59 -5.96 -30.13
C SER A 229 -13.46 -4.51 -29.70
N GLU A 230 -12.22 -4.09 -29.37
CA GLU A 230 -11.90 -2.71 -28.95
C GLU A 230 -12.38 -1.67 -29.97
N HIS A 231 -12.31 -1.99 -31.27
CA HIS A 231 -12.74 -1.11 -32.36
C HIS A 231 -14.25 -0.88 -32.33
N TYR A 232 -15.05 -1.95 -32.14
CA TYR A 232 -16.50 -1.83 -32.07
C TYR A 232 -16.96 -1.10 -30.79
N VAL A 233 -16.31 -1.36 -29.68
CA VAL A 233 -16.56 -0.61 -28.43
C VAL A 233 -16.18 0.85 -28.62
N GLY A 234 -15.02 1.13 -29.23
CA GLY A 234 -14.57 2.49 -29.56
C GLY A 234 -15.58 3.24 -30.43
N ALA A 235 -16.06 2.63 -31.51
CA ALA A 235 -17.06 3.25 -32.39
C ALA A 235 -18.39 3.60 -31.66
N ARG A 236 -18.79 2.81 -30.66
CA ARG A 236 -19.94 3.15 -29.79
C ARG A 236 -19.67 4.37 -28.93
N TYR A 237 -18.49 4.48 -28.35
CA TYR A 237 -18.08 5.66 -27.60
C TYR A 237 -18.02 6.90 -28.51
N ASP A 238 -17.46 6.76 -29.72
CA ASP A 238 -17.43 7.84 -30.71
C ASP A 238 -18.84 8.34 -31.03
N THR A 239 -19.78 7.42 -31.26
CA THR A 239 -21.20 7.76 -31.47
C THR A 239 -21.79 8.51 -30.27
N VAL A 240 -21.52 8.06 -29.03
CA VAL A 240 -22.03 8.70 -27.82
C VAL A 240 -21.41 10.08 -27.58
N PHE A 241 -20.11 10.24 -27.86
CA PHE A 241 -19.42 11.52 -27.69
C PHE A 241 -19.84 12.58 -28.72
N THR A 242 -20.00 12.16 -29.98
CA THR A 242 -20.21 13.05 -31.12
C THR A 242 -21.66 13.18 -31.55
N GLN A 243 -22.51 12.22 -31.17
CA GLN A 243 -23.89 12.05 -31.67
C GLN A 243 -23.96 11.79 -33.17
N ILE A 244 -22.84 11.39 -33.79
CA ILE A 244 -22.76 10.96 -35.20
C ILE A 244 -23.11 9.49 -35.26
N PRO A 245 -24.04 9.06 -36.16
CA PRO A 245 -24.35 7.65 -36.40
C PRO A 245 -23.07 6.85 -36.71
N SER A 246 -22.99 5.61 -36.26
CA SER A 246 -21.83 4.74 -36.50
C SER A 246 -21.51 4.51 -37.98
N THR A 247 -22.51 4.60 -38.86
CA THR A 247 -22.37 4.55 -40.33
C THR A 247 -21.56 5.71 -40.89
N ASP A 248 -21.64 6.89 -40.29
CA ASP A 248 -21.09 8.15 -40.78
C ASP A 248 -19.75 8.53 -40.12
N LEU A 249 -19.30 7.79 -39.12
CA LEU A 249 -18.08 8.11 -38.35
C LEU A 249 -16.84 8.21 -39.25
N LYS A 250 -16.73 7.34 -40.27
CA LYS A 250 -15.59 7.32 -41.20
C LYS A 250 -15.55 8.59 -42.06
N ASP A 251 -16.72 9.04 -42.55
CA ASP A 251 -16.83 10.21 -43.41
C ASP A 251 -16.63 11.53 -42.64
N LYS A 252 -16.89 11.52 -41.31
CA LYS A 252 -16.77 12.67 -40.42
C LYS A 252 -15.57 12.57 -39.48
N LYS A 253 -14.51 11.88 -39.92
CA LYS A 253 -13.33 11.56 -39.09
C LYS A 253 -12.73 12.77 -38.37
N ASP A 254 -12.62 13.93 -39.03
CA ASP A 254 -12.01 15.12 -38.41
C ASP A 254 -12.87 15.70 -37.30
N GLN A 255 -14.20 15.66 -37.44
CA GLN A 255 -15.13 16.07 -36.38
C GLN A 255 -15.04 15.13 -35.17
N VAL A 256 -14.97 13.81 -35.42
CA VAL A 256 -14.81 12.81 -34.38
C VAL A 256 -13.49 13.05 -33.62
N LYS A 257 -12.39 13.22 -34.36
CA LYS A 257 -11.07 13.46 -33.79
C LYS A 257 -11.04 14.72 -32.89
N SER A 258 -11.52 15.85 -33.41
CA SER A 258 -11.59 17.10 -32.65
C SER A 258 -12.40 16.96 -31.36
N LYS A 259 -13.51 16.20 -31.39
CA LYS A 259 -14.33 15.97 -30.21
C LYS A 259 -13.61 15.10 -29.18
N ILE A 260 -12.92 14.04 -29.60
CA ILE A 260 -12.16 13.16 -28.71
C ILE A 260 -11.01 13.92 -28.06
N GLU A 261 -10.28 14.76 -28.82
CA GLU A 261 -9.18 15.58 -28.29
C GLU A 261 -9.64 16.60 -27.24
N SER A 262 -10.92 17.00 -27.26
CA SER A 262 -11.51 17.90 -26.27
C SER A 262 -11.93 17.24 -24.95
N LEU A 263 -11.87 15.91 -24.85
CA LEU A 263 -12.25 15.18 -23.64
C LEU A 263 -11.20 15.32 -22.54
N GLN A 264 -11.65 15.48 -21.31
CA GLN A 264 -10.75 15.66 -20.15
C GLN A 264 -10.31 14.34 -19.55
N GLY A 265 -11.17 13.34 -19.55
CA GLY A 265 -10.93 12.01 -18.98
C GLY A 265 -10.21 11.08 -19.95
N LYS A 266 -9.86 9.89 -19.46
CA LYS A 266 -9.20 8.83 -20.24
C LYS A 266 -10.12 7.64 -20.42
N LEU A 267 -10.05 7.00 -21.59
CA LEU A 267 -10.77 5.76 -21.86
C LEU A 267 -9.80 4.70 -22.40
N LEU A 268 -9.83 3.53 -21.79
CA LEU A 268 -9.13 2.34 -22.26
C LEU A 268 -10.16 1.25 -22.56
N ASN A 269 -10.16 0.73 -23.78
CA ASN A 269 -10.98 -0.40 -24.18
C ASN A 269 -10.12 -1.66 -24.27
N LYS A 270 -10.57 -2.76 -23.68
CA LYS A 270 -9.86 -4.05 -23.73
C LYS A 270 -10.82 -5.19 -23.99
N TYR A 271 -10.53 -5.96 -25.05
CA TYR A 271 -11.22 -7.19 -25.37
C TYR A 271 -10.53 -8.40 -24.71
N PHE A 272 -11.33 -9.26 -24.10
CA PHE A 272 -10.92 -10.56 -23.62
C PHE A 272 -11.77 -11.62 -24.36
N PRO A 273 -11.13 -12.45 -25.18
CA PRO A 273 -11.82 -13.51 -25.92
C PRO A 273 -12.36 -14.62 -25.01
#